data_6ea28876d3f6a67e0e0669efb2d6cfcf
#
_entry.id   6ea28876d3f6a67e0e0669efb2d6cfcf
#
_cell.length_a   1.000
_cell.length_b   1.000
_cell.length_c   1.000
_cell.angle_alpha   90.00
_cell.angle_beta   90.00
_cell.angle_gamma   90.00
#
_symmetry.space_group_name_H-M   'P 1'
#
loop_
_entity.id
_entity.type
_entity.pdbx_description
1 polymer ?
#
loop_
_entity_poly.entity_id
_entity_poly.type
_entity_poly.pdbx_seq_one_letter_code
_entity_poly.pdbx_strand_id
1 'polypeptide(L)'
;MPSFVFKNKSREKNNNGYIGFKLKGLPQNINAVGAKINVFIQGQILSKEVIPARGFQSSVDYKQIFGLGKFTTIDSVQVIWPNLTQSILKIQKLDTVYTIDQATQIVQPFVVQQEKLAPLFEEVKANFEKHTEDDHVDFYAERIIPRILSQEGPKAASADINGDGLADLFIGGANNKGSQIYLQLTNGDFKPKPQAAFSAFTSYEDVAAIFFDADKDGDMDLLVGSGGNNRLSNRGELNHRLFLNDGKANFTHLADAFPVFEYNTGVMVQLDYD
;
A
#
# COMPACT_ATOMS: atom_id res chain seq x y z
N MET A 1 -25.50 -19.25 -22.01
CA MET A 1 -25.37 -20.27 -20.96
C MET A 1 -26.67 -20.34 -20.18
N PRO A 2 -27.18 -21.51 -19.80
CA PRO A 2 -28.35 -21.63 -18.95
C PRO A 2 -28.03 -21.12 -17.54
N SER A 3 -28.99 -20.44 -16.91
CA SER A 3 -28.87 -20.00 -15.52
C SER A 3 -29.10 -21.18 -14.57
N PHE A 4 -28.31 -21.25 -13.51
CA PHE A 4 -28.45 -22.26 -12.47
C PHE A 4 -29.12 -21.65 -11.24
N VAL A 5 -30.09 -22.37 -10.67
CA VAL A 5 -30.75 -21.98 -9.44
C VAL A 5 -30.47 -23.05 -8.38
N PHE A 6 -29.88 -22.65 -7.26
CA PHE A 6 -29.57 -23.57 -6.17
C PHE A 6 -30.44 -23.28 -4.95
N LYS A 7 -31.07 -24.35 -4.39
CA LYS A 7 -31.80 -24.30 -3.11
C LYS A 7 -30.89 -24.74 -1.99
N ASN A 8 -30.71 -23.90 -0.97
CA ASN A 8 -29.99 -24.27 0.24
C ASN A 8 -30.84 -25.30 1.05
N LYS A 9 -30.30 -26.49 1.27
CA LYS A 9 -30.91 -27.56 2.06
C LYS A 9 -30.21 -27.80 3.40
N SER A 10 -29.30 -26.94 3.84
CA SER A 10 -28.56 -27.15 5.08
C SER A 10 -29.45 -27.22 6.32
N ARG A 11 -30.55 -26.46 6.33
CA ARG A 11 -31.55 -26.53 7.41
C ARG A 11 -32.28 -27.85 7.45
N GLU A 12 -32.71 -28.33 6.30
CA GLU A 12 -33.43 -29.64 6.18
C GLU A 12 -32.54 -30.83 6.65
N LYS A 13 -31.22 -30.75 6.36
CA LYS A 13 -30.26 -31.80 6.68
C LYS A 13 -29.69 -31.71 8.10
N ASN A 14 -29.44 -30.52 8.60
CA ASN A 14 -28.62 -30.30 9.80
C ASN A 14 -29.40 -29.63 10.94
N ASN A 15 -30.65 -29.23 10.72
CA ASN A 15 -31.46 -28.45 11.66
C ASN A 15 -30.73 -27.24 12.24
N ASN A 16 -30.01 -26.51 11.39
CA ASN A 16 -29.28 -25.32 11.77
C ASN A 16 -30.21 -24.10 11.82
N GLY A 17 -30.05 -23.28 12.86
CA GLY A 17 -30.74 -22.01 13.03
C GLY A 17 -30.15 -20.86 12.21
N TYR A 18 -30.92 -19.82 12.02
CA TYR A 18 -30.47 -18.57 11.44
C TYR A 18 -31.17 -17.38 12.08
N ILE A 19 -30.63 -16.18 11.83
CA ILE A 19 -31.31 -14.91 12.08
C ILE A 19 -31.02 -13.97 10.91
N GLY A 20 -31.98 -13.16 10.54
CA GLY A 20 -31.82 -12.17 9.48
C GLY A 20 -32.20 -10.77 9.93
N PHE A 21 -31.57 -9.78 9.30
CA PHE A 21 -31.86 -8.37 9.55
C PHE A 21 -32.02 -7.62 8.24
N LYS A 22 -33.07 -6.83 8.15
CA LYS A 22 -33.26 -5.81 7.12
C LYS A 22 -33.26 -4.46 7.83
N LEU A 23 -32.25 -3.63 7.55
CA LEU A 23 -32.14 -2.32 8.19
C LEU A 23 -32.90 -1.29 7.34
N LYS A 24 -33.52 -0.35 8.04
CA LYS A 24 -34.09 0.87 7.49
C LYS A 24 -33.37 2.05 8.13
N GLY A 25 -32.61 2.77 7.34
CA GLY A 25 -31.86 3.93 7.77
C GLY A 25 -32.66 5.22 7.67
N LEU A 26 -31.97 6.34 7.87
CA LEU A 26 -32.53 7.69 7.73
C LEU A 26 -32.78 8.04 6.23
N PRO A 27 -33.53 9.11 5.94
CA PRO A 27 -33.93 9.46 4.56
C PRO A 27 -32.76 9.57 3.57
N GLN A 28 -31.57 9.98 4.00
CA GLN A 28 -30.39 10.11 3.16
C GLN A 28 -29.75 8.76 2.79
N ASN A 29 -30.07 7.68 3.54
CA ASN A 29 -29.57 6.33 3.32
C ASN A 29 -30.59 5.30 3.81
N ILE A 30 -31.70 5.19 3.11
CA ILE A 30 -32.87 4.38 3.49
C ILE A 30 -32.58 2.89 3.69
N ASN A 31 -31.56 2.36 3.03
CA ASN A 31 -31.14 0.98 3.12
C ASN A 31 -30.01 0.77 4.14
N ALA A 32 -29.62 1.81 4.86
CA ALA A 32 -28.54 1.79 5.84
C ALA A 32 -27.23 1.16 5.29
N VAL A 33 -26.87 1.49 4.04
CA VAL A 33 -25.62 1.02 3.43
C VAL A 33 -24.43 1.51 4.26
N GLY A 34 -23.48 0.61 4.55
CA GLY A 34 -22.36 0.87 5.46
C GLY A 34 -22.67 0.61 6.94
N ALA A 35 -23.91 0.27 7.31
CA ALA A 35 -24.21 -0.17 8.66
C ALA A 35 -23.59 -1.54 8.95
N LYS A 36 -23.06 -1.72 10.17
CA LYS A 36 -22.47 -2.97 10.63
C LYS A 36 -23.40 -3.63 11.66
N ILE A 37 -23.62 -4.92 11.51
CA ILE A 37 -24.42 -5.73 12.44
C ILE A 37 -23.50 -6.74 13.09
N ASN A 38 -23.44 -6.70 14.42
CA ASN A 38 -22.73 -7.65 15.26
C ASN A 38 -23.75 -8.48 16.04
N VAL A 39 -23.70 -9.79 15.90
CA VAL A 39 -24.52 -10.75 16.68
C VAL A 39 -23.60 -11.42 17.69
N PHE A 40 -23.89 -11.24 18.97
CA PHE A 40 -23.11 -11.81 20.07
C PHE A 40 -23.74 -13.12 20.50
N ILE A 41 -22.93 -14.18 20.57
CA ILE A 41 -23.37 -15.55 20.88
C ILE A 41 -22.29 -16.24 21.71
N GLN A 42 -22.54 -16.51 22.98
CA GLN A 42 -21.66 -17.30 23.86
C GLN A 42 -20.17 -16.90 23.72
N GLY A 43 -19.88 -15.61 23.81
CA GLY A 43 -18.52 -15.07 23.70
C GLY A 43 -17.97 -14.92 22.28
N GLN A 44 -18.73 -15.34 21.27
CA GLN A 44 -18.38 -15.14 19.85
C GLN A 44 -19.12 -13.94 19.28
N ILE A 45 -18.52 -13.33 18.24
CA ILE A 45 -19.13 -12.23 17.49
C ILE A 45 -19.22 -12.61 16.03
N LEU A 46 -20.43 -12.68 15.49
CA LEU A 46 -20.68 -12.78 14.07
C LEU A 46 -20.96 -11.40 13.53
N SER A 47 -20.16 -10.94 12.57
CA SER A 47 -20.24 -9.57 12.04
C SER A 47 -20.53 -9.56 10.55
N LYS A 48 -21.42 -8.69 10.10
CA LYS A 48 -21.67 -8.37 8.69
C LYS A 48 -21.92 -6.88 8.51
N GLU A 49 -21.53 -6.38 7.35
CA GLU A 49 -21.78 -5.01 6.92
C GLU A 49 -22.78 -5.00 5.76
N VAL A 50 -23.65 -4.00 5.72
CA VAL A 50 -24.59 -3.78 4.64
C VAL A 50 -23.87 -3.18 3.45
N ILE A 51 -23.28 -4.03 2.62
CA ILE A 51 -22.60 -3.68 1.38
C ILE A 51 -23.32 -4.39 0.24
N PRO A 52 -24.10 -3.69 -0.60
CA PRO A 52 -24.84 -4.32 -1.69
C PRO A 52 -23.94 -4.73 -2.86
N ALA A 53 -22.83 -4.03 -3.09
CA ALA A 53 -21.91 -4.33 -4.18
C ALA A 53 -21.12 -5.62 -3.90
N ARG A 54 -21.19 -6.59 -4.82
CA ARG A 54 -20.50 -7.88 -4.73
C ARG A 54 -20.09 -8.35 -6.12
N GLY A 55 -18.75 -8.40 -6.33
CA GLY A 55 -18.20 -8.78 -7.62
C GLY A 55 -18.38 -7.73 -8.71
N PHE A 56 -17.95 -8.07 -9.92
CA PHE A 56 -18.01 -7.17 -11.07
C PHE A 56 -19.46 -7.00 -11.55
N GLN A 57 -19.94 -5.76 -11.60
CA GLN A 57 -21.28 -5.37 -12.06
C GLN A 57 -22.44 -6.14 -11.39
N SER A 58 -22.26 -6.53 -10.11
CA SER A 58 -23.24 -7.35 -9.39
C SER A 58 -23.60 -6.72 -8.05
N SER A 59 -24.82 -6.97 -7.60
CA SER A 59 -25.33 -6.56 -6.30
C SER A 59 -26.08 -7.71 -5.62
N VAL A 60 -26.19 -7.60 -4.29
CA VAL A 60 -26.96 -8.55 -3.46
C VAL A 60 -28.07 -7.83 -2.70
N ASP A 61 -29.02 -8.60 -2.16
CA ASP A 61 -30.08 -8.09 -1.28
C ASP A 61 -29.46 -7.39 -0.05
N TYR A 62 -30.07 -6.32 0.40
CA TYR A 62 -29.69 -5.58 1.62
C TYR A 62 -29.94 -6.40 2.90
N LYS A 63 -30.69 -7.47 2.83
CA LYS A 63 -30.95 -8.37 3.96
C LYS A 63 -29.70 -9.14 4.35
N GLN A 64 -29.29 -9.03 5.61
CA GLN A 64 -28.16 -9.73 6.17
C GLN A 64 -28.61 -10.97 6.93
N ILE A 65 -28.20 -12.17 6.47
CA ILE A 65 -28.53 -13.44 7.12
C ILE A 65 -27.30 -13.98 7.83
N PHE A 66 -27.45 -14.31 9.11
CA PHE A 66 -26.46 -14.97 9.94
C PHE A 66 -26.89 -16.43 10.16
N GLY A 67 -26.02 -17.36 9.77
CA GLY A 67 -26.19 -18.77 10.15
C GLY A 67 -25.72 -18.97 11.59
N LEU A 68 -26.56 -19.55 12.40
CA LEU A 68 -26.29 -19.74 13.83
C LEU A 68 -25.85 -21.18 14.17
N GLY A 69 -25.79 -22.07 13.16
CA GLY A 69 -25.45 -23.46 13.41
C GLY A 69 -26.43 -24.12 14.41
N LYS A 70 -25.89 -24.62 15.50
CA LYS A 70 -26.66 -25.30 16.59
C LYS A 70 -27.04 -24.37 17.73
N PHE A 71 -26.67 -23.10 17.70
CA PHE A 71 -27.05 -22.15 18.74
C PHE A 71 -28.54 -21.89 18.72
N THR A 72 -29.17 -22.01 19.90
CA THR A 72 -30.60 -21.82 20.12
C THR A 72 -30.96 -20.46 20.71
N THR A 73 -29.95 -19.70 21.17
CA THR A 73 -30.09 -18.36 21.75
C THR A 73 -28.97 -17.47 21.29
N ILE A 74 -29.19 -16.17 21.32
CA ILE A 74 -28.16 -15.13 21.11
C ILE A 74 -28.20 -14.19 22.32
N ASP A 75 -27.04 -13.61 22.64
CA ASP A 75 -26.91 -12.73 23.81
C ASP A 75 -27.48 -11.34 23.50
N SER A 76 -27.07 -10.76 22.38
CA SER A 76 -27.55 -9.47 21.90
C SER A 76 -27.21 -9.25 20.43
N VAL A 77 -27.80 -8.21 19.85
CA VAL A 77 -27.47 -7.70 18.53
C VAL A 77 -27.12 -6.22 18.64
N GLN A 78 -25.96 -5.84 18.14
CA GLN A 78 -25.56 -4.46 18.00
C GLN A 78 -25.66 -4.06 16.52
N VAL A 79 -26.32 -2.96 16.26
CA VAL A 79 -26.32 -2.31 14.93
C VAL A 79 -25.55 -1.01 15.07
N ILE A 80 -24.44 -0.90 14.34
CA ILE A 80 -23.67 0.34 14.20
C ILE A 80 -24.14 1.01 12.92
N TRP A 81 -24.74 2.18 13.04
CA TRP A 81 -25.30 2.92 11.93
C TRP A 81 -24.23 3.74 11.18
N PRO A 82 -24.47 4.11 9.91
CA PRO A 82 -23.47 4.86 9.11
C PRO A 82 -23.10 6.23 9.69
N ASN A 83 -23.95 6.82 10.52
CA ASN A 83 -23.70 8.08 11.21
C ASN A 83 -22.95 7.92 12.55
N LEU A 84 -22.27 6.77 12.76
CA LEU A 84 -21.54 6.45 13.98
C LEU A 84 -22.38 6.49 15.25
N THR A 85 -23.66 6.17 15.14
CA THR A 85 -24.49 5.80 16.30
C THR A 85 -24.66 4.28 16.36
N GLN A 86 -25.10 3.77 17.50
CA GLN A 86 -25.37 2.35 17.69
C GLN A 86 -26.70 2.10 18.38
N SER A 87 -27.29 0.95 18.07
CA SER A 87 -28.46 0.41 18.78
C SER A 87 -28.14 -0.99 19.26
N ILE A 88 -28.54 -1.32 20.50
CA ILE A 88 -28.37 -2.65 21.08
C ILE A 88 -29.76 -3.26 21.29
N LEU A 89 -29.98 -4.44 20.72
CA LEU A 89 -31.24 -5.14 20.76
C LEU A 89 -31.11 -6.50 21.45
N LYS A 90 -32.13 -6.86 22.20
CA LYS A 90 -32.32 -8.21 22.72
C LYS A 90 -33.32 -8.94 21.83
N ILE A 91 -32.91 -10.02 21.23
CA ILE A 91 -33.69 -10.82 20.30
C ILE A 91 -34.03 -12.15 20.97
N GLN A 92 -35.31 -12.50 20.98
CA GLN A 92 -35.78 -13.74 21.63
C GLN A 92 -36.09 -14.86 20.63
N LYS A 93 -36.51 -14.50 19.41
CA LYS A 93 -36.95 -15.49 18.42
C LYS A 93 -35.90 -15.62 17.31
N LEU A 94 -35.45 -16.84 17.11
CA LEU A 94 -34.58 -17.19 15.97
C LEU A 94 -35.41 -17.63 14.76
N ASP A 95 -34.74 -18.00 13.69
CA ASP A 95 -35.32 -18.50 12.43
C ASP A 95 -36.29 -17.51 11.76
N THR A 96 -36.01 -16.24 11.92
CA THR A 96 -36.80 -15.14 11.34
C THR A 96 -35.93 -14.00 10.85
N VAL A 97 -36.55 -13.07 10.11
CA VAL A 97 -35.92 -11.83 9.66
C VAL A 97 -36.57 -10.65 10.36
N TYR A 98 -35.76 -9.87 11.03
CA TYR A 98 -36.18 -8.64 11.70
C TYR A 98 -35.98 -7.43 10.78
N THR A 99 -36.97 -6.55 10.74
CA THR A 99 -36.79 -5.19 10.19
C THR A 99 -36.49 -4.25 11.34
N ILE A 100 -35.33 -3.58 11.28
CA ILE A 100 -34.88 -2.63 12.29
C ILE A 100 -34.86 -1.24 11.64
N ASP A 101 -35.70 -0.35 12.16
CA ASP A 101 -35.83 1.03 11.68
C ASP A 101 -35.04 1.94 12.63
N GLN A 102 -33.99 2.60 12.13
CA GLN A 102 -33.12 3.49 12.89
C GLN A 102 -33.91 4.60 13.61
N ALA A 103 -34.97 5.13 12.96
CA ALA A 103 -35.76 6.22 13.54
C ALA A 103 -36.56 5.82 14.79
N THR A 104 -36.80 4.51 14.99
CA THR A 104 -37.57 3.99 16.12
C THR A 104 -36.72 3.35 17.21
N GLN A 105 -35.40 3.25 16.99
CA GLN A 105 -34.49 2.65 17.95
C GLN A 105 -33.94 3.71 18.92
N ILE A 106 -33.60 3.26 20.12
CA ILE A 106 -32.75 4.03 21.02
C ILE A 106 -31.33 3.96 20.43
N VAL A 107 -30.81 5.11 20.06
CA VAL A 107 -29.45 5.26 19.51
C VAL A 107 -28.56 6.00 20.51
N GLN A 108 -27.31 5.56 20.59
CA GLN A 108 -26.26 6.23 21.38
C GLN A 108 -25.00 6.35 20.53
N PRO A 109 -24.09 7.29 20.83
CA PRO A 109 -22.83 7.39 20.11
C PRO A 109 -22.07 6.07 20.12
N PHE A 110 -21.53 5.67 18.97
CA PHE A 110 -20.60 4.55 18.88
C PHE A 110 -19.18 5.10 19.00
N VAL A 111 -18.54 4.81 20.12
CA VAL A 111 -17.15 5.17 20.34
C VAL A 111 -16.28 3.96 20.00
N VAL A 112 -15.45 4.10 19.00
CA VAL A 112 -14.40 3.10 18.73
C VAL A 112 -13.37 3.20 19.85
N GLN A 113 -13.33 2.21 20.73
CA GLN A 113 -12.19 2.08 21.63
C GLN A 113 -10.99 1.65 20.80
N GLN A 114 -10.19 2.63 20.39
CA GLN A 114 -8.86 2.34 19.89
C GLN A 114 -7.97 2.03 21.09
N GLU A 115 -7.58 0.78 21.24
CA GLU A 115 -6.39 0.50 22.06
C GLU A 115 -5.25 1.31 21.46
N LYS A 116 -4.71 2.24 22.24
CA LYS A 116 -3.55 3.02 21.83
C LYS A 116 -2.34 2.11 21.93
N LEU A 117 -2.17 1.27 20.90
CA LEU A 117 -0.98 0.46 20.79
C LEU A 117 0.22 1.39 20.73
N ALA A 118 1.28 1.06 21.45
CA ALA A 118 2.55 1.77 21.30
C ALA A 118 2.99 1.66 19.83
N PRO A 119 3.46 2.75 19.22
CA PRO A 119 3.94 2.70 17.84
C PRO A 119 5.10 1.70 17.74
N LEU A 120 5.07 0.87 16.68
CA LEU A 120 6.17 -0.06 16.38
C LEU A 120 7.40 0.65 15.84
N PHE A 121 7.22 1.87 15.32
CA PHE A 121 8.28 2.70 14.75
C PHE A 121 8.25 4.06 15.44
N GLU A 122 9.42 4.58 15.70
CA GLU A 122 9.64 5.93 16.21
C GLU A 122 10.29 6.78 15.12
N GLU A 123 9.81 8.01 14.97
CA GLU A 123 10.42 8.96 14.05
C GLU A 123 11.77 9.42 14.63
N VAL A 124 12.84 9.15 13.90
CA VAL A 124 14.18 9.65 14.21
C VAL A 124 14.54 10.80 13.27
N LYS A 125 15.18 11.83 13.80
CA LYS A 125 15.72 12.92 12.97
C LYS A 125 16.96 12.41 12.25
N ALA A 126 16.86 12.35 10.93
CA ALA A 126 18.00 12.05 10.08
C ALA A 126 18.46 13.31 9.33
N ASN A 127 19.76 13.40 9.07
CA ASN A 127 20.37 14.51 8.33
C ASN A 127 20.35 14.27 6.82
N PHE A 128 19.25 13.69 6.31
CA PHE A 128 19.07 13.52 4.86
C PHE A 128 18.67 14.85 4.23
N GLU A 129 19.24 15.14 3.08
CA GLU A 129 18.78 16.27 2.28
C GLU A 129 17.38 16.00 1.76
N LYS A 130 16.49 16.98 1.88
CA LYS A 130 15.12 16.85 1.44
C LYS A 130 15.07 16.70 -0.09
N HIS A 131 14.48 15.62 -0.55
CA HIS A 131 14.19 15.44 -1.97
C HIS A 131 13.20 16.50 -2.47
N THR A 132 13.46 17.04 -3.64
CA THR A 132 12.59 18.02 -4.29
C THR A 132 12.51 17.73 -5.78
N GLU A 133 11.28 17.61 -6.27
CA GLU A 133 10.96 17.46 -7.68
C GLU A 133 10.86 18.83 -8.36
N ASP A 134 10.87 18.84 -9.70
CA ASP A 134 10.53 20.02 -10.48
C ASP A 134 9.00 20.13 -10.71
N ASP A 135 8.56 21.24 -11.32
CA ASP A 135 7.14 21.50 -11.59
C ASP A 135 6.66 20.92 -12.93
N HIS A 136 7.40 19.99 -13.52
CA HIS A 136 7.02 19.40 -14.81
C HIS A 136 5.73 18.59 -14.71
N VAL A 137 4.84 18.75 -15.70
CA VAL A 137 3.58 18.02 -15.79
C VAL A 137 3.51 17.28 -17.11
N ASP A 138 3.74 15.99 -17.10
CA ASP A 138 3.78 15.11 -18.27
C ASP A 138 2.55 15.23 -19.16
N PHE A 139 1.38 15.37 -18.55
CA PHE A 139 0.10 15.40 -19.28
C PHE A 139 -0.05 16.58 -20.26
N TYR A 140 0.80 17.61 -20.16
CA TYR A 140 0.81 18.70 -21.14
C TYR A 140 1.44 18.25 -22.47
N ALA A 141 2.39 17.32 -22.42
CA ALA A 141 3.06 16.78 -23.60
C ALA A 141 2.46 15.43 -24.01
N GLU A 142 2.19 14.54 -23.06
CA GLU A 142 1.71 13.18 -23.26
C GLU A 142 0.35 12.94 -22.58
N ARG A 143 -0.73 13.26 -23.28
CA ARG A 143 -2.09 13.28 -22.72
C ARG A 143 -2.70 11.91 -22.41
N ILE A 144 -2.12 10.83 -22.91
CA ILE A 144 -2.68 9.48 -22.81
C ILE A 144 -1.94 8.57 -21.84
N ILE A 145 -0.90 9.05 -21.17
CA ILE A 145 -0.22 8.26 -20.15
C ILE A 145 -1.11 8.15 -18.90
N PRO A 146 -1.14 6.98 -18.24
CA PRO A 146 -2.01 6.75 -17.09
C PRO A 146 -1.52 7.40 -15.79
N ARG A 147 -0.24 7.80 -15.72
CA ARG A 147 0.40 8.39 -14.53
C ARG A 147 1.56 9.30 -14.93
N ILE A 148 1.95 10.18 -14.03
CA ILE A 148 3.16 11.00 -14.15
C ILE A 148 4.39 10.07 -14.06
N LEU A 149 5.33 10.23 -14.99
CA LEU A 149 6.62 9.52 -15.02
C LEU A 149 7.80 10.43 -14.62
N SER A 150 7.62 11.74 -14.66
CA SER A 150 8.64 12.73 -14.30
C SER A 150 8.81 12.96 -12.79
N GLN A 151 8.10 12.23 -11.95
CA GLN A 151 8.15 12.33 -10.50
C GLN A 151 8.09 10.93 -9.87
N GLU A 152 8.93 10.00 -10.35
CA GLU A 152 8.98 8.63 -9.83
C GLU A 152 10.03 8.43 -8.73
N GLY A 153 10.84 9.42 -8.43
CA GLY A 153 11.87 9.42 -7.39
C GLY A 153 11.38 9.82 -5.98
N PRO A 154 12.29 9.88 -4.99
CA PRO A 154 13.63 9.28 -5.05
C PRO A 154 13.58 7.77 -4.89
N LYS A 155 14.51 7.08 -5.55
CA LYS A 155 14.78 5.66 -5.27
C LYS A 155 15.99 5.56 -4.36
N ALA A 156 16.01 4.51 -3.53
CA ALA A 156 17.11 4.26 -2.64
C ALA A 156 17.60 2.82 -2.78
N ALA A 157 18.88 2.61 -2.54
CA ALA A 157 19.50 1.30 -2.40
C ALA A 157 20.37 1.29 -1.15
N SER A 158 20.52 0.12 -0.50
CA SER A 158 21.40 0.00 0.67
C SER A 158 22.31 -1.22 0.56
N ALA A 159 23.57 -1.04 0.95
CA ALA A 159 24.58 -2.06 1.11
C ALA A 159 25.69 -1.55 2.02
N ASP A 160 26.53 -2.44 2.51
CA ASP A 160 27.82 -2.07 3.11
C ASP A 160 28.80 -1.76 1.95
N ILE A 161 29.06 -0.49 1.70
CA ILE A 161 29.89 -0.03 0.57
C ILE A 161 31.30 0.35 0.98
N ASN A 162 31.63 0.26 2.27
CA ASN A 162 32.94 0.62 2.79
C ASN A 162 33.61 -0.51 3.62
N GLY A 163 32.92 -1.66 3.77
CA GLY A 163 33.41 -2.86 4.46
C GLY A 163 33.39 -2.75 5.99
N ASP A 164 32.59 -1.85 6.57
CA ASP A 164 32.51 -1.66 8.04
C ASP A 164 31.42 -2.49 8.73
N GLY A 165 30.62 -3.23 7.96
CA GLY A 165 29.52 -4.08 8.42
C GLY A 165 28.22 -3.33 8.68
N LEU A 166 28.13 -2.03 8.36
CA LEU A 166 26.91 -1.24 8.47
C LEU A 166 26.27 -1.03 7.08
N ALA A 167 24.97 -0.84 7.04
CA ALA A 167 24.25 -0.65 5.79
C ALA A 167 24.22 0.84 5.43
N ASP A 168 25.01 1.22 4.45
CA ASP A 168 25.04 2.55 3.87
C ASP A 168 23.87 2.76 2.88
N LEU A 169 23.63 4.00 2.48
CA LEU A 169 22.51 4.35 1.61
C LEU A 169 22.97 5.12 0.38
N PHE A 170 22.41 4.77 -0.76
CA PHE A 170 22.30 5.61 -1.94
C PHE A 170 20.87 6.17 -2.01
N ILE A 171 20.77 7.48 -2.28
CA ILE A 171 19.49 8.17 -2.54
C ILE A 171 19.61 8.83 -3.91
N GLY A 172 18.73 8.45 -4.82
CA GLY A 172 18.70 8.96 -6.18
C GLY A 172 18.29 10.42 -6.26
N GLY A 173 18.80 11.11 -7.25
CA GLY A 173 18.45 12.50 -7.57
C GLY A 173 17.21 12.59 -8.47
N ALA A 174 16.51 13.73 -8.38
CA ALA A 174 15.54 14.16 -9.38
C ALA A 174 16.23 14.97 -10.47
N ASN A 175 15.49 15.32 -11.53
CA ASN A 175 15.99 16.20 -12.59
C ASN A 175 16.59 17.50 -12.02
N ASN A 176 17.83 17.78 -12.38
CA ASN A 176 18.67 18.89 -11.86
C ASN A 176 18.99 18.82 -10.34
N LYS A 177 18.90 17.63 -9.75
CA LYS A 177 19.29 17.33 -8.38
C LYS A 177 20.25 16.14 -8.36
N GLY A 178 21.35 16.28 -7.64
CA GLY A 178 22.36 15.23 -7.57
C GLY A 178 21.93 14.06 -6.68
N SER A 179 22.35 12.87 -7.04
CA SER A 179 22.26 11.67 -6.19
C SER A 179 23.22 11.78 -5.00
N GLN A 180 22.94 11.07 -3.93
CA GLN A 180 23.64 11.17 -2.66
C GLN A 180 24.03 9.80 -2.11
N ILE A 181 25.19 9.73 -1.48
CA ILE A 181 25.63 8.60 -0.64
C ILE A 181 25.65 9.07 0.81
N TYR A 182 25.19 8.21 1.69
CA TYR A 182 25.25 8.37 3.14
C TYR A 182 25.86 7.12 3.77
N LEU A 183 26.90 7.31 4.56
CA LEU A 183 27.52 6.24 5.34
C LEU A 183 26.83 6.16 6.70
N GLN A 184 26.44 4.95 7.11
CA GLN A 184 25.92 4.70 8.43
C GLN A 184 27.04 4.75 9.46
N LEU A 185 26.77 5.32 10.61
CA LEU A 185 27.68 5.37 11.75
C LEU A 185 27.25 4.34 12.82
N THR A 186 28.18 3.95 13.68
CA THR A 186 27.95 2.97 14.75
C THR A 186 26.86 3.37 15.77
N ASN A 187 26.52 4.65 15.84
CA ASN A 187 25.42 5.18 16.65
C ASN A 187 24.06 5.13 15.94
N GLY A 188 24.01 4.66 14.68
CA GLY A 188 22.81 4.61 13.84
C GLY A 188 22.55 5.87 13.03
N ASP A 189 23.33 6.94 13.20
CA ASP A 189 23.23 8.14 12.38
C ASP A 189 23.81 7.93 10.98
N PHE A 190 23.51 8.84 10.06
CA PHE A 190 24.03 8.85 8.71
C PHE A 190 24.87 10.10 8.43
N LYS A 191 25.99 9.92 7.74
CA LYS A 191 26.89 11.00 7.32
C LYS A 191 26.96 11.06 5.81
N PRO A 192 26.71 12.23 5.18
CA PRO A 192 26.86 12.38 3.74
C PRO A 192 28.30 12.12 3.30
N LYS A 193 28.44 11.40 2.17
CA LYS A 193 29.71 11.11 1.49
C LYS A 193 29.62 11.65 0.07
N PRO A 194 30.04 12.90 -0.21
CA PRO A 194 29.98 13.49 -1.54
C PRO A 194 30.74 12.66 -2.58
N GLN A 195 30.16 12.52 -3.79
CA GLN A 195 30.72 11.79 -4.90
C GLN A 195 30.95 12.69 -6.10
N ALA A 196 32.19 12.89 -6.48
CA ALA A 196 32.53 13.70 -7.65
C ALA A 196 31.97 13.10 -8.96
N ALA A 197 31.92 11.77 -9.03
CA ALA A 197 31.40 11.05 -10.20
C ALA A 197 29.92 11.33 -10.49
N PHE A 198 29.13 11.73 -9.50
CA PHE A 198 27.71 12.00 -9.69
C PHE A 198 27.42 13.38 -10.26
N SER A 199 28.38 14.31 -10.19
CA SER A 199 28.20 15.70 -10.64
C SER A 199 27.89 15.84 -12.12
N ALA A 200 28.36 14.91 -12.95
CA ALA A 200 28.09 14.89 -14.40
C ALA A 200 26.66 14.44 -14.74
N PHE A 201 25.90 13.92 -13.78
CA PHE A 201 24.60 13.25 -14.00
C PHE A 201 23.45 13.94 -13.27
N THR A 202 23.61 15.19 -12.88
CA THR A 202 22.56 15.92 -12.15
C THR A 202 21.30 16.19 -12.97
N SER A 203 21.38 16.12 -14.30
CA SER A 203 20.22 16.23 -15.19
C SER A 203 19.41 14.94 -15.33
N TYR A 204 19.92 13.84 -14.81
CA TYR A 204 19.23 12.54 -14.85
C TYR A 204 18.24 12.44 -13.69
N GLU A 205 17.16 11.71 -13.93
CA GLU A 205 16.22 11.30 -12.89
C GLU A 205 16.47 9.83 -12.52
N ASP A 206 16.77 9.57 -11.26
CA ASP A 206 17.14 8.25 -10.77
C ASP A 206 15.89 7.50 -10.31
N VAL A 207 15.42 6.57 -11.11
CA VAL A 207 14.17 5.84 -10.86
C VAL A 207 14.36 4.39 -10.45
N ALA A 208 15.58 3.88 -10.48
CA ALA A 208 15.95 2.57 -9.97
C ALA A 208 17.41 2.59 -9.53
N ALA A 209 17.75 1.85 -8.48
CA ALA A 209 19.12 1.69 -8.02
C ALA A 209 19.31 0.32 -7.36
N ILE A 210 20.50 -0.25 -7.54
CA ILE A 210 20.88 -1.51 -6.91
C ILE A 210 22.39 -1.54 -6.69
N PHE A 211 22.81 -2.12 -5.56
CA PHE A 211 24.19 -2.45 -5.27
C PHE A 211 24.45 -3.93 -5.58
N PHE A 212 25.56 -4.22 -6.23
CA PHE A 212 26.07 -5.58 -6.48
C PHE A 212 27.54 -5.51 -6.87
N ASP A 213 28.25 -6.59 -6.71
CA ASP A 213 29.65 -6.72 -7.15
C ASP A 213 29.67 -6.98 -8.68
N ALA A 214 29.97 -5.95 -9.46
CA ALA A 214 29.88 -6.00 -10.92
C ALA A 214 31.15 -6.52 -11.59
N ASP A 215 32.32 -6.30 -11.00
CA ASP A 215 33.63 -6.69 -11.54
C ASP A 215 34.30 -7.84 -10.79
N LYS A 216 33.64 -8.35 -9.74
CA LYS A 216 34.07 -9.50 -8.91
C LYS A 216 35.31 -9.20 -8.08
N ASP A 217 35.47 -7.99 -7.62
CA ASP A 217 36.54 -7.59 -6.71
C ASP A 217 36.17 -7.71 -5.22
N GLY A 218 34.90 -7.98 -4.93
CA GLY A 218 34.34 -8.17 -3.59
C GLY A 218 33.69 -6.92 -3.01
N ASP A 219 33.73 -5.79 -3.71
CA ASP A 219 33.16 -4.53 -3.27
C ASP A 219 31.76 -4.32 -3.89
N MET A 220 30.91 -3.57 -3.23
CA MET A 220 29.56 -3.29 -3.73
C MET A 220 29.54 -2.10 -4.68
N ASP A 221 29.36 -2.36 -5.96
CA ASP A 221 29.18 -1.35 -7.02
C ASP A 221 27.75 -0.86 -7.11
N LEU A 222 27.55 0.28 -7.75
CA LEU A 222 26.25 0.91 -7.87
C LEU A 222 25.79 0.99 -9.32
N LEU A 223 24.66 0.35 -9.62
CA LEU A 223 23.94 0.52 -10.87
C LEU A 223 22.72 1.41 -10.66
N VAL A 224 22.63 2.49 -11.46
CA VAL A 224 21.51 3.44 -11.43
C VAL A 224 20.78 3.43 -12.75
N GLY A 225 19.48 3.26 -12.68
CA GLY A 225 18.56 3.34 -13.82
C GLY A 225 17.87 4.69 -13.87
N SER A 226 17.82 5.23 -15.07
CA SER A 226 17.25 6.55 -15.33
C SER A 226 15.84 6.47 -15.87
N GLY A 227 15.05 7.47 -15.56
CA GLY A 227 13.69 7.65 -16.05
C GLY A 227 13.37 9.12 -16.18
N GLY A 228 12.10 9.42 -15.91
CA GLY A 228 11.58 10.78 -16.06
C GLY A 228 11.10 11.07 -17.48
N ASN A 229 10.26 12.07 -17.58
CA ASN A 229 9.65 12.49 -18.85
C ASN A 229 9.84 13.99 -19.12
N ASN A 230 10.71 14.61 -18.34
CA ASN A 230 10.92 16.05 -18.32
C ASN A 230 11.53 16.57 -19.61
N ARG A 231 12.19 15.70 -20.39
CA ARG A 231 12.91 16.07 -21.62
C ARG A 231 12.73 15.04 -22.73
N LEU A 232 11.60 15.09 -23.41
CA LEU A 232 11.32 14.23 -24.58
C LEU A 232 12.37 14.36 -25.72
N SER A 233 13.19 15.41 -25.72
CA SER A 233 14.20 15.68 -26.75
C SER A 233 15.61 15.18 -26.41
N ASN A 234 15.90 14.79 -25.16
CA ASN A 234 17.25 14.40 -24.74
C ASN A 234 17.28 12.96 -24.21
N ARG A 235 17.11 11.98 -25.12
CA ARG A 235 17.05 10.56 -24.79
C ARG A 235 18.33 9.98 -24.19
N GLY A 236 19.47 10.67 -24.31
CA GLY A 236 20.74 10.26 -23.70
C GLY A 236 20.70 10.23 -22.17
N GLU A 237 19.76 10.93 -21.54
CA GLU A 237 19.59 10.96 -20.08
C GLU A 237 18.80 9.74 -19.56
N LEU A 238 18.38 8.81 -20.39
CA LEU A 238 17.76 7.54 -20.01
C LEU A 238 18.75 6.38 -19.87
N ASN A 239 20.05 6.61 -20.15
CA ASN A 239 21.06 5.57 -20.06
C ASN A 239 21.25 5.11 -18.60
N HIS A 240 21.44 3.80 -18.45
CA HIS A 240 21.87 3.22 -17.20
C HIS A 240 23.32 3.62 -16.91
N ARG A 241 23.67 3.79 -15.65
CA ARG A 241 24.99 4.23 -15.20
C ARG A 241 25.54 3.26 -14.18
N LEU A 242 26.67 2.66 -14.48
CA LEU A 242 27.40 1.80 -13.58
C LEU A 242 28.55 2.61 -12.93
N PHE A 243 28.63 2.58 -11.63
CA PHE A 243 29.70 3.19 -10.85
C PHE A 243 30.43 2.10 -10.08
N LEU A 244 31.72 1.91 -10.38
CA LEU A 244 32.58 1.00 -9.64
C LEU A 244 33.05 1.64 -8.35
N ASN A 245 33.04 0.86 -7.27
CA ASN A 245 33.50 1.21 -5.95
C ASN A 245 34.97 0.82 -5.77
N ASP A 246 35.68 1.47 -4.87
CA ASP A 246 37.04 1.13 -4.49
C ASP A 246 37.12 0.44 -3.09
N GLY A 247 35.99 -0.07 -2.61
CA GLY A 247 35.85 -0.65 -1.27
C GLY A 247 35.91 0.35 -0.11
N LYS A 248 35.90 1.65 -0.41
CA LYS A 248 35.92 2.75 0.57
C LYS A 248 34.81 3.77 0.30
N ALA A 249 33.78 3.35 -0.38
CA ALA A 249 32.67 4.20 -0.82
C ALA A 249 33.11 5.38 -1.70
N ASN A 250 34.14 5.22 -2.55
CA ASN A 250 34.45 6.17 -3.60
C ASN A 250 34.09 5.53 -4.95
N PHE A 251 33.18 6.18 -5.65
CA PHE A 251 32.64 5.65 -6.90
C PHE A 251 33.26 6.29 -8.12
N THR A 252 33.51 5.49 -9.15
CA THR A 252 34.00 5.92 -10.46
C THR A 252 33.02 5.45 -11.53
N HIS A 253 32.55 6.35 -12.40
CA HIS A 253 31.66 6.00 -13.49
C HIS A 253 32.39 5.15 -14.53
N LEU A 254 31.85 3.96 -14.83
CA LEU A 254 32.31 3.12 -15.91
C LEU A 254 31.56 3.52 -17.19
N ALA A 255 32.23 4.27 -18.06
CA ALA A 255 31.68 4.66 -19.35
C ALA A 255 31.46 3.42 -20.22
N ASP A 256 30.43 3.45 -21.06
CA ASP A 256 30.11 2.40 -22.04
C ASP A 256 29.84 1.01 -21.44
N ALA A 257 29.53 0.91 -20.15
CA ALA A 257 29.14 -0.35 -19.50
C ALA A 257 27.88 -0.95 -20.11
N PHE A 258 26.99 -0.13 -20.65
CA PHE A 258 25.76 -0.55 -21.31
C PHE A 258 25.60 0.10 -22.68
N PRO A 259 24.88 -0.55 -23.61
CA PRO A 259 24.45 0.10 -24.84
C PRO A 259 23.52 1.28 -24.54
N VAL A 260 23.38 2.18 -25.50
CA VAL A 260 22.45 3.33 -25.38
C VAL A 260 21.03 2.80 -25.12
N PHE A 261 20.41 3.34 -24.07
CA PHE A 261 19.07 2.95 -23.63
C PHE A 261 18.13 4.15 -23.76
N GLU A 262 17.00 3.96 -24.45
CA GLU A 262 16.08 5.04 -24.81
C GLU A 262 14.70 4.92 -24.13
N TYR A 263 14.60 4.14 -23.05
CA TYR A 263 13.34 3.85 -22.37
C TYR A 263 13.45 4.13 -20.87
N ASN A 264 12.35 4.55 -20.28
CA ASN A 264 12.26 4.71 -18.83
C ASN A 264 12.46 3.37 -18.13
N THR A 265 13.31 3.36 -17.11
CA THR A 265 13.50 2.21 -16.24
C THR A 265 12.40 2.19 -15.19
N GLY A 266 11.74 1.05 -15.01
CA GLY A 266 10.73 0.90 -13.95
C GLY A 266 11.30 0.27 -12.67
N VAL A 267 12.14 -0.77 -12.85
CA VAL A 267 12.73 -1.53 -11.74
C VAL A 267 14.01 -2.22 -12.22
N MET A 268 14.96 -2.39 -11.31
CA MET A 268 16.16 -3.22 -11.50
C MET A 268 16.21 -4.29 -10.42
N VAL A 269 16.60 -5.48 -10.82
CA VAL A 269 16.81 -6.62 -9.92
C VAL A 269 18.06 -7.38 -10.35
N GLN A 270 18.83 -7.84 -9.40
CA GLN A 270 19.92 -8.78 -9.62
C GLN A 270 19.36 -10.20 -9.63
N LEU A 271 19.83 -11.02 -10.54
CA LEU A 271 19.51 -12.43 -10.62
C LEU A 271 20.79 -13.22 -10.90
N ASP A 272 21.07 -14.20 -10.08
CA ASP A 272 22.06 -15.24 -10.33
C ASP A 272 21.31 -16.44 -10.92
N TYR A 273 21.64 -16.82 -12.16
CA TYR A 273 20.85 -17.82 -12.90
C TYR A 273 21.67 -19.01 -13.42
N ASP A 274 22.98 -19.09 -13.11
CA ASP A 274 23.91 -20.15 -13.53
C ASP A 274 24.42 -21.06 -12.40
#